data_28b907a8e97da7fac3be9db095be6b6a
#
_entry.id   28b907a8e97da7fac3be9db095be6b6a
#
_cell.length_a   1.000
_cell.length_b   1.000
_cell.length_c   1.000
_cell.angle_alpha   90.00
_cell.angle_beta   90.00
_cell.angle_gamma   90.00
#
_symmetry.space_group_name_H-M   'P 1'
#
loop_
_entity.id
_entity.type
_entity.pdbx_description
1 polymer ?
#
loop_
_entity_poly.entity_id
_entity_poly.type
_entity_poly.pdbx_seq_one_letter_code
_entity_poly.pdbx_strand_id
1 'polypeptide(L)'
;MRRFIASFRAVLATLVALSGLLQGGKAVAGEVLSAVVEAEEAVTTCASPNNGAGPLWCYGAPLLVRQGDEVFASIMETGEGVPPLCNTRWRLFRRSGDGWKLLHHAQAFREREPCPLVAFADGRLFLSTNPSTQPRGTKYGACDPHLLRFSASDPDREGEPLRPTWADGATFTDHSYRGIAADAARGELLALNIDARTGNYFWGFRNDSGQWSRQGRIAFSIRACYPQVALKDRAAHVLAIGDIVEPNEQWRQYKYEKTKRNWDYVFRRLFYTWTPDIARADFAGPLELDTVEATAGHISNLDLWIDRRGSAHLLYLKRSVASALLRDRFFPDEPIVTSLEYAVVSKGQVVSRRTLLNGGEGAGSEIPGFARFHATDDGRLFVVFLCHGTTAEGKPLSENRILQILPHREGLRPVTIDL
;
A
#
# COMPACT_ATOMS: atom_id res chain seq x y z
N MET A 1 -2.41 -16.17 -3.48
CA MET A 1 -1.64 -14.94 -3.68
C MET A 1 -0.50 -15.29 -4.61
N ARG A 2 -0.62 -14.91 -5.88
CA ARG A 2 0.39 -15.17 -6.92
C ARG A 2 1.43 -14.06 -6.87
N ARG A 3 2.69 -14.36 -7.09
CA ARG A 3 3.80 -13.44 -6.94
C ARG A 3 4.62 -13.26 -8.19
N PHE A 4 5.14 -12.05 -8.29
CA PHE A 4 5.98 -11.54 -9.36
C PHE A 4 7.43 -11.43 -8.93
N ILE A 5 8.34 -11.99 -9.70
CA ILE A 5 9.70 -11.52 -9.85
C ILE A 5 9.87 -11.27 -11.34
N ALA A 6 9.86 -10.01 -11.74
CA ALA A 6 10.17 -9.62 -13.11
C ALA A 6 11.64 -9.23 -13.18
N SER A 7 12.40 -9.89 -14.03
CA SER A 7 13.77 -9.52 -14.37
C SER A 7 13.78 -8.78 -15.71
N PHE A 8 14.47 -7.66 -15.77
CA PHE A 8 14.57 -6.85 -16.98
C PHE A 8 15.88 -7.11 -17.69
N ARG A 9 15.82 -7.66 -18.91
CA ARG A 9 16.96 -7.65 -19.83
C ARG A 9 16.75 -6.56 -20.89
N ALA A 10 17.62 -5.54 -20.87
CA ALA A 10 17.75 -4.63 -21.98
C ALA A 10 18.58 -5.33 -23.07
N VAL A 11 17.98 -5.61 -24.22
CA VAL A 11 18.74 -6.11 -25.38
C VAL A 11 19.40 -4.92 -26.05
N LEU A 12 20.70 -4.75 -25.85
CA LEU A 12 21.52 -3.76 -26.54
C LEU A 12 21.93 -4.34 -27.91
N ALA A 13 21.26 -3.92 -28.97
CA ALA A 13 21.71 -4.19 -30.32
C ALA A 13 22.73 -3.10 -30.74
N THR A 14 24.02 -3.43 -30.66
CA THR A 14 25.09 -2.58 -31.17
C THR A 14 25.28 -2.85 -32.67
N LEU A 15 24.77 -1.95 -33.52
CA LEU A 15 25.15 -1.89 -34.92
C LEU A 15 26.16 -0.77 -35.10
N VAL A 16 27.41 -1.15 -35.33
CA VAL A 16 28.47 -0.24 -35.81
C VAL A 16 28.33 -0.14 -37.34
N ALA A 17 28.01 1.04 -37.85
CA ALA A 17 28.20 1.40 -39.24
C ALA A 17 28.79 2.79 -39.36
N LEU A 18 29.94 2.86 -40.00
CA LEU A 18 30.70 4.09 -40.32
C LEU A 18 30.07 4.86 -41.48
N SER A 19 30.17 6.19 -41.32
CA SER A 19 30.25 7.24 -42.34
C SER A 19 29.02 7.57 -43.20
N GLY A 20 28.64 8.85 -43.12
CA GLY A 20 27.87 9.57 -44.15
C GLY A 20 26.99 10.66 -43.57
N LEU A 21 27.47 11.91 -43.61
CA LEU A 21 26.66 13.12 -43.36
C LEU A 21 25.38 13.13 -44.19
N LEU A 22 24.22 13.20 -43.52
CA LEU A 22 23.02 13.91 -43.99
C LEU A 22 22.07 14.09 -42.81
N GLN A 23 21.70 15.33 -42.55
CA GLN A 23 20.73 15.75 -41.54
C GLN A 23 19.36 15.16 -41.86
N GLY A 24 18.90 14.27 -41.04
CA GLY A 24 17.52 13.79 -40.98
C GLY A 24 17.34 13.23 -39.60
N GLY A 25 16.52 13.89 -38.76
CA GLY A 25 16.22 13.44 -37.41
C GLY A 25 15.69 12.01 -37.44
N LYS A 26 16.51 11.02 -37.15
CA LYS A 26 16.10 9.65 -36.91
C LYS A 26 15.44 9.65 -35.54
N ALA A 27 14.13 9.40 -35.53
CA ALA A 27 13.45 8.94 -34.33
C ALA A 27 14.22 7.73 -33.79
N VAL A 28 14.83 7.86 -32.62
CA VAL A 28 15.41 6.73 -31.91
C VAL A 28 14.22 5.80 -31.60
N ALA A 29 14.21 4.61 -32.21
CA ALA A 29 13.24 3.59 -31.88
C ALA A 29 13.29 3.39 -30.37
N GLY A 30 12.24 3.80 -29.67
CA GLY A 30 12.16 3.71 -28.21
C GLY A 30 12.33 2.26 -27.79
N GLU A 31 13.17 2.04 -26.78
CA GLU A 31 13.33 0.75 -26.13
C GLU A 31 11.93 0.25 -25.72
N VAL A 32 11.48 -0.86 -26.29
CA VAL A 32 10.18 -1.43 -25.97
C VAL A 32 10.31 -2.18 -24.66
N LEU A 33 9.55 -1.77 -23.65
CA LEU A 33 9.46 -2.48 -22.39
C LEU A 33 8.88 -3.88 -22.66
N SER A 34 9.51 -4.92 -22.12
CA SER A 34 8.96 -6.27 -22.07
C SER A 34 9.05 -6.79 -20.64
N ALA A 35 8.01 -7.48 -20.18
CA ALA A 35 7.99 -8.15 -18.89
C ALA A 35 8.23 -9.64 -19.10
N VAL A 36 9.13 -10.22 -18.28
CA VAL A 36 9.39 -11.66 -18.26
C VAL A 36 9.11 -12.16 -16.86
N VAL A 37 8.23 -13.16 -16.74
CA VAL A 37 7.95 -13.86 -15.48
C VAL A 37 8.99 -14.93 -15.30
N GLU A 38 9.88 -14.76 -14.32
CA GLU A 38 10.92 -15.76 -13.99
C GLU A 38 10.39 -16.85 -13.06
N ALA A 39 9.45 -16.50 -12.17
CA ALA A 39 8.85 -17.44 -11.26
C ALA A 39 7.43 -17.00 -10.84
N GLU A 40 6.53 -17.96 -10.77
CA GLU A 40 5.19 -17.85 -10.17
C GLU A 40 5.03 -18.94 -9.13
N GLU A 41 4.83 -18.57 -7.85
CA GLU A 41 4.84 -19.51 -6.75
C GLU A 41 3.72 -19.20 -5.74
N ALA A 42 3.08 -20.25 -5.24
CA ALA A 42 2.15 -20.13 -4.13
C ALA A 42 2.93 -20.18 -2.80
N VAL A 43 2.84 -19.15 -1.99
CA VAL A 43 3.49 -19.13 -0.65
C VAL A 43 2.73 -20.03 0.31
N THR A 44 1.42 -19.86 0.40
CA THR A 44 0.51 -20.60 1.29
C THR A 44 -0.93 -20.29 0.95
N THR A 45 -1.86 -21.04 1.53
CA THR A 45 -3.30 -20.74 1.51
C THR A 45 -3.73 -20.06 2.81
N CYS A 46 -4.79 -19.26 2.74
CA CYS A 46 -5.40 -18.60 3.88
C CYS A 46 -6.92 -18.69 3.75
N ALA A 47 -7.59 -19.24 4.76
CA ALA A 47 -9.05 -19.19 4.85
C ALA A 47 -9.52 -17.77 5.18
N SER A 48 -10.73 -17.42 4.74
CA SER A 48 -11.34 -16.13 5.08
C SER A 48 -11.55 -16.01 6.59
N PRO A 49 -11.09 -14.92 7.23
CA PRO A 49 -11.28 -14.73 8.67
C PRO A 49 -12.71 -14.35 9.05
N ASN A 50 -13.54 -13.90 8.11
CA ASN A 50 -14.90 -13.40 8.34
C ASN A 50 -15.01 -12.36 9.46
N ASN A 51 -13.97 -11.57 9.64
CA ASN A 51 -13.84 -10.53 10.67
C ASN A 51 -13.80 -9.11 10.09
N GLY A 52 -14.11 -8.96 8.81
CA GLY A 52 -14.04 -7.70 8.06
C GLY A 52 -12.65 -7.39 7.51
N ALA A 53 -11.63 -8.17 7.84
CA ALA A 53 -10.30 -8.09 7.24
C ALA A 53 -10.05 -9.27 6.27
N GLY A 54 -8.98 -9.22 5.54
CA GLY A 54 -8.50 -10.26 4.63
C GLY A 54 -6.97 -10.23 4.52
N PRO A 55 -6.36 -11.15 3.79
CA PRO A 55 -4.89 -11.25 3.68
C PRO A 55 -4.20 -10.01 3.14
N LEU A 56 -4.95 -9.17 2.41
CA LEU A 56 -4.46 -7.90 1.83
C LEU A 56 -5.12 -6.68 2.48
N TRP A 57 -5.73 -6.85 3.64
CA TRP A 57 -6.27 -5.72 4.39
C TRP A 57 -5.16 -4.72 4.72
N CYS A 58 -5.48 -3.42 4.74
CA CYS A 58 -4.45 -2.38 4.77
C CYS A 58 -3.46 -2.52 3.59
N TYR A 59 -3.99 -2.60 2.39
CA TYR A 59 -3.27 -2.92 1.15
C TYR A 59 -2.06 -2.02 0.83
N GLY A 60 -1.90 -0.89 1.48
CA GLY A 60 -0.70 -0.05 1.42
C GLY A 60 0.45 -0.55 2.30
N ALA A 61 0.18 -1.42 3.28
CA ALA A 61 1.20 -1.90 4.20
C ALA A 61 2.13 -2.94 3.53
N PRO A 62 3.45 -2.88 3.74
CA PRO A 62 4.39 -3.86 3.19
C PRO A 62 4.22 -5.22 3.88
N LEU A 63 4.11 -6.29 3.10
CA LEU A 63 4.05 -7.67 3.61
C LEU A 63 5.21 -8.52 3.12
N LEU A 64 6.12 -7.93 2.38
CA LEU A 64 7.21 -8.55 1.66
C LEU A 64 8.45 -7.72 1.72
N VAL A 65 9.57 -8.36 2.04
CA VAL A 65 10.90 -7.76 1.99
C VAL A 65 11.89 -8.70 1.31
N ARG A 66 12.83 -8.12 0.60
CA ARG A 66 13.97 -8.84 -0.01
C ARG A 66 15.24 -8.53 0.77
N GLN A 67 16.04 -9.56 1.03
CA GLN A 67 17.36 -9.49 1.63
C GLN A 67 18.34 -10.33 0.79
N GLY A 68 19.17 -9.67 -0.02
CA GLY A 68 20.00 -10.36 -0.99
C GLY A 68 19.14 -11.19 -1.96
N ASP A 69 19.38 -12.50 -2.02
CA ASP A 69 18.63 -13.43 -2.86
C ASP A 69 17.41 -14.05 -2.16
N GLU A 70 17.20 -13.72 -0.89
CA GLU A 70 16.08 -14.25 -0.12
C GLU A 70 14.91 -13.28 -0.06
N VAL A 71 13.71 -13.82 0.02
CA VAL A 71 12.48 -13.04 0.18
C VAL A 71 11.73 -13.51 1.41
N PHE A 72 11.37 -12.58 2.28
CA PHE A 72 10.56 -12.85 3.46
C PHE A 72 9.14 -12.33 3.26
N ALA A 73 8.15 -13.09 3.75
CA ALA A 73 6.74 -12.75 3.65
C ALA A 73 6.02 -12.91 4.99
N SER A 74 5.26 -11.89 5.35
CA SER A 74 4.28 -11.97 6.43
C SER A 74 2.91 -12.30 5.85
N ILE A 75 2.31 -13.43 6.25
CA ILE A 75 1.00 -13.86 5.79
C ILE A 75 0.16 -14.30 6.97
N MET A 76 -1.08 -13.80 7.03
CA MET A 76 -2.02 -14.18 8.08
C MET A 76 -2.51 -15.62 7.91
N GLU A 77 -2.90 -16.22 9.03
CA GLU A 77 -3.63 -17.48 9.09
C GLU A 77 -4.88 -17.29 9.94
N THR A 78 -6.01 -17.84 9.48
CA THR A 78 -7.27 -17.82 10.21
C THR A 78 -7.38 -19.04 11.10
N GLY A 79 -7.73 -18.87 12.37
CA GLY A 79 -7.90 -19.95 13.32
C GLY A 79 -9.20 -20.71 13.11
N GLU A 80 -9.13 -22.03 13.05
CA GLU A 80 -10.31 -22.88 13.01
C GLU A 80 -11.03 -22.85 14.36
N GLY A 81 -12.36 -22.64 14.34
CA GLY A 81 -13.19 -22.56 15.53
C GLY A 81 -12.86 -21.40 16.49
N VAL A 82 -12.04 -20.45 16.06
CA VAL A 82 -11.75 -19.22 16.83
C VAL A 82 -12.84 -18.20 16.58
N PRO A 83 -13.50 -17.65 17.63
CA PRO A 83 -14.52 -16.62 17.45
C PRO A 83 -13.99 -15.43 16.63
N PRO A 84 -14.83 -14.86 15.75
CA PRO A 84 -14.44 -13.72 14.93
C PRO A 84 -13.95 -12.54 15.75
N LEU A 85 -13.22 -11.74 15.13
CA LEU A 85 -12.57 -10.46 15.21
C LEU A 85 -11.07 -10.62 15.33
N CYS A 86 -10.50 -10.96 16.50
CA CYS A 86 -9.08 -11.26 16.67
C CYS A 86 -8.83 -12.77 16.53
N ASN A 87 -9.16 -13.32 15.36
CA ASN A 87 -9.15 -14.75 15.07
C ASN A 87 -8.06 -15.16 14.08
N THR A 88 -7.11 -14.28 13.84
CA THR A 88 -5.96 -14.57 12.98
C THR A 88 -4.66 -14.57 13.76
N ARG A 89 -3.61 -15.12 13.16
CA ARG A 89 -2.22 -15.02 13.59
C ARG A 89 -1.32 -14.72 12.40
N TRP A 90 -0.18 -14.12 12.65
CA TRP A 90 0.84 -13.93 11.64
C TRP A 90 1.66 -15.21 11.44
N ARG A 91 2.16 -15.41 10.21
CA ARG A 91 3.15 -16.41 9.82
C ARG A 91 4.25 -15.70 9.03
N LEU A 92 5.51 -15.98 9.36
CA LEU A 92 6.68 -15.49 8.64
C LEU A 92 7.25 -16.60 7.77
N PHE A 93 7.31 -16.36 6.48
CA PHE A 93 7.86 -17.27 5.48
C PHE A 93 9.16 -16.70 4.91
N ARG A 94 10.07 -17.61 4.51
CA ARG A 94 11.28 -17.32 3.74
C ARG A 94 11.25 -18.09 2.44
N ARG A 95 11.64 -17.43 1.35
CA ARG A 95 11.97 -18.05 0.08
C ARG A 95 13.47 -18.06 -0.11
N SER A 96 14.02 -19.21 -0.41
CA SER A 96 15.41 -19.45 -0.83
C SER A 96 15.42 -20.29 -2.11
N GLY A 97 16.57 -20.84 -2.51
CA GLY A 97 16.67 -21.71 -3.68
C GLY A 97 15.70 -22.90 -3.68
N ASP A 98 15.34 -23.41 -2.50
CA ASP A 98 14.44 -24.56 -2.32
C ASP A 98 12.95 -24.18 -2.25
N GLY A 99 12.60 -22.92 -2.52
CA GLY A 99 11.23 -22.43 -2.47
C GLY A 99 10.85 -21.83 -1.11
N TRP A 100 9.54 -21.87 -0.78
CA TRP A 100 8.98 -21.23 0.42
C TRP A 100 8.97 -22.15 1.63
N LYS A 101 9.50 -21.67 2.75
CA LYS A 101 9.49 -22.36 4.05
C LYS A 101 8.86 -21.46 5.11
N LEU A 102 7.96 -22.01 5.93
CA LEU A 102 7.49 -21.35 7.16
C LEU A 102 8.63 -21.34 8.19
N LEU A 103 8.99 -20.16 8.67
CA LEU A 103 9.98 -19.99 9.74
C LEU A 103 9.30 -19.92 11.11
N HIS A 104 8.44 -18.92 11.27
CA HIS A 104 7.80 -18.64 12.56
C HIS A 104 6.32 -18.31 12.40
N HIS A 105 5.58 -18.45 13.48
CA HIS A 105 4.20 -18.00 13.59
C HIS A 105 3.88 -17.60 15.03
N ALA A 106 2.86 -16.76 15.23
CA ALA A 106 2.34 -16.53 16.57
C ALA A 106 1.73 -17.81 17.14
N GLN A 107 1.95 -18.08 18.42
CA GLN A 107 1.39 -19.25 19.09
C GLN A 107 -0.13 -19.19 19.21
N ALA A 108 -0.70 -17.99 19.35
CA ALA A 108 -2.12 -17.78 19.53
C ALA A 108 -2.71 -16.93 18.42
N PHE A 109 -3.99 -17.15 18.10
CA PHE A 109 -4.79 -16.32 17.22
C PHE A 109 -5.30 -15.11 18.00
N ARG A 110 -4.59 -13.98 17.87
CA ARG A 110 -4.85 -12.75 18.63
C ARG A 110 -4.84 -11.50 17.74
N GLU A 111 -4.53 -11.66 16.45
CA GLU A 111 -4.53 -10.58 15.46
C GLU A 111 -5.88 -10.50 14.76
N ARG A 112 -6.22 -9.32 14.27
CA ARG A 112 -7.37 -9.12 13.37
C ARG A 112 -6.91 -8.91 11.94
N GLU A 113 -5.81 -8.21 11.74
CA GLU A 113 -5.34 -7.70 10.46
C GLU A 113 -3.97 -8.26 10.13
N PRO A 114 -3.58 -8.27 8.84
CA PRO A 114 -2.23 -8.66 8.44
C PRO A 114 -1.16 -7.87 9.20
N CYS A 115 -0.03 -8.49 9.46
CA CYS A 115 1.10 -7.89 10.16
C CYS A 115 2.14 -7.39 9.17
N PRO A 116 2.34 -6.06 9.01
CA PRO A 116 3.34 -5.50 8.10
C PRO A 116 4.77 -5.91 8.46
N LEU A 117 5.62 -6.03 7.42
CA LEU A 117 7.01 -6.46 7.52
C LEU A 117 7.91 -5.47 6.79
N VAL A 118 8.96 -4.98 7.47
CA VAL A 118 10.03 -4.17 6.88
C VAL A 118 11.39 -4.74 7.26
N ALA A 119 12.45 -4.29 6.58
CA ALA A 119 13.81 -4.77 6.81
C ALA A 119 14.84 -3.65 6.78
N PHE A 120 15.94 -3.85 7.50
CA PHE A 120 17.16 -3.06 7.35
C PHE A 120 18.15 -3.73 6.37
N ALA A 121 19.08 -2.97 5.85
CA ALA A 121 20.10 -3.46 4.94
C ALA A 121 21.03 -4.52 5.59
N ASP A 122 21.16 -4.52 6.92
CA ASP A 122 21.94 -5.48 7.69
C ASP A 122 21.24 -6.82 7.97
N GLY A 123 20.05 -7.02 7.40
CA GLY A 123 19.29 -8.27 7.54
C GLY A 123 18.36 -8.33 8.76
N ARG A 124 18.26 -7.27 9.56
CA ARG A 124 17.23 -7.21 10.61
C ARG A 124 15.84 -7.01 9.99
N LEU A 125 14.90 -7.85 10.39
CA LEU A 125 13.50 -7.83 9.93
C LEU A 125 12.61 -7.37 11.08
N PHE A 126 11.59 -6.57 10.79
CA PHE A 126 10.65 -6.05 11.79
C PHE A 126 9.22 -6.31 11.34
N LEU A 127 8.53 -7.14 12.14
CA LEU A 127 7.12 -7.48 11.93
C LEU A 127 6.27 -6.67 12.90
N SER A 128 5.33 -5.87 12.39
CA SER A 128 4.41 -5.08 13.21
C SER A 128 3.21 -5.92 13.61
N THR A 129 3.00 -6.11 14.91
CA THR A 129 1.91 -6.89 15.50
C THR A 129 0.97 -5.99 16.32
N ASN A 130 -0.27 -6.44 16.54
CA ASN A 130 -1.26 -5.73 17.37
C ASN A 130 -2.16 -6.76 18.08
N PRO A 131 -1.60 -7.68 18.87
CA PRO A 131 -2.38 -8.74 19.48
C PRO A 131 -3.37 -8.20 20.51
N SER A 132 -4.58 -8.74 20.49
CA SER A 132 -5.60 -8.44 21.51
C SER A 132 -5.16 -8.91 22.89
N THR A 133 -5.30 -8.05 23.89
CA THR A 133 -5.07 -8.34 25.31
C THR A 133 -6.33 -8.85 26.02
N GLN A 134 -7.48 -8.82 25.36
CA GLN A 134 -8.76 -9.21 25.92
C GLN A 134 -8.91 -10.73 26.03
N PRO A 135 -9.84 -11.25 26.83
CA PRO A 135 -10.21 -12.66 26.80
C PRO A 135 -10.56 -13.12 25.39
N ARG A 136 -10.24 -14.39 25.06
CA ARG A 136 -10.59 -14.98 23.77
C ARG A 136 -12.10 -14.88 23.50
N GLY A 137 -12.45 -14.44 22.28
CA GLY A 137 -13.86 -14.28 21.88
C GLY A 137 -14.46 -12.91 22.21
N THR A 138 -13.72 -12.01 22.87
CA THR A 138 -14.15 -10.62 23.02
C THR A 138 -14.20 -9.95 21.65
N LYS A 139 -15.34 -9.30 21.35
CA LYS A 139 -15.60 -8.73 20.03
C LYS A 139 -14.73 -7.50 19.73
N TYR A 140 -14.54 -6.63 20.72
CA TYR A 140 -13.73 -5.41 20.61
C TYR A 140 -12.92 -5.24 21.89
N GLY A 141 -11.81 -4.54 21.82
CA GLY A 141 -11.09 -4.25 23.03
C GLY A 141 -9.63 -3.86 22.83
N ALA A 142 -8.95 -3.68 23.94
CA ALA A 142 -7.57 -3.24 23.96
C ALA A 142 -6.64 -4.25 23.29
N CYS A 143 -5.65 -3.71 22.59
CA CYS A 143 -4.55 -4.43 21.95
C CYS A 143 -3.20 -3.85 22.39
N ASP A 144 -2.13 -4.60 22.16
CA ASP A 144 -0.76 -4.25 22.54
C ASP A 144 0.15 -4.18 21.30
N PRO A 145 0.15 -3.05 20.55
CA PRO A 145 0.95 -2.91 19.36
C PRO A 145 2.44 -2.90 19.69
N HIS A 146 3.19 -3.83 19.10
CA HIS A 146 4.63 -3.91 19.19
C HIS A 146 5.24 -4.48 17.91
N LEU A 147 6.57 -4.43 17.82
CA LEU A 147 7.31 -5.05 16.73
C LEU A 147 7.95 -6.34 17.23
N LEU A 148 8.11 -7.31 16.35
CA LEU A 148 8.97 -8.47 16.54
C LEU A 148 10.19 -8.32 15.64
N ARG A 149 11.38 -8.37 16.23
CA ARG A 149 12.65 -8.31 15.51
C ARG A 149 13.15 -9.72 15.22
N PHE A 150 13.39 -10.03 13.95
CA PHE A 150 14.03 -11.26 13.48
C PHE A 150 15.35 -10.91 12.78
N SER A 151 16.13 -11.93 12.44
CA SER A 151 17.36 -11.82 11.66
C SER A 151 17.31 -12.72 10.43
N ALA A 152 17.63 -12.18 9.26
CA ALA A 152 17.77 -12.97 8.04
C ALA A 152 18.98 -13.93 8.10
N SER A 153 20.04 -13.55 8.83
CA SER A 153 21.24 -14.37 9.03
C SER A 153 21.09 -15.47 10.08
N ASP A 154 20.06 -15.37 10.94
CA ASP A 154 19.72 -16.38 11.95
C ASP A 154 18.20 -16.61 11.93
N PRO A 155 17.68 -17.23 10.86
CA PRO A 155 16.25 -17.27 10.60
C PRO A 155 15.49 -18.21 11.54
N ASP A 156 16.16 -19.10 12.24
CA ASP A 156 15.54 -20.03 13.20
C ASP A 156 15.39 -19.41 14.60
N ARG A 157 16.03 -18.27 14.86
CA ARG A 157 15.88 -17.54 16.12
C ARG A 157 14.50 -16.91 16.24
N GLU A 158 13.86 -17.12 17.39
CA GLU A 158 12.57 -16.50 17.68
C GLU A 158 12.62 -14.97 17.67
N GLY A 159 11.49 -14.35 17.32
CA GLY A 159 11.34 -12.91 17.23
C GLY A 159 11.45 -12.24 18.62
N GLU A 160 12.30 -11.24 18.72
CA GLU A 160 12.47 -10.44 19.93
C GLU A 160 11.48 -9.28 19.96
N PRO A 161 10.65 -9.12 21.01
CA PRO A 161 9.68 -8.03 21.08
C PRO A 161 10.36 -6.67 21.31
N LEU A 162 9.94 -5.69 20.50
CA LEU A 162 10.33 -4.29 20.61
C LEU A 162 9.06 -3.44 20.77
N ARG A 163 8.94 -2.74 21.89
CA ARG A 163 7.78 -1.87 22.16
C ARG A 163 8.08 -0.45 21.71
N PRO A 164 7.33 0.11 20.76
CA PRO A 164 7.40 1.52 20.43
C PRO A 164 7.06 2.37 21.65
N THR A 165 7.72 3.51 21.78
CA THR A 165 7.26 4.56 22.70
C THR A 165 6.20 5.38 21.99
N TRP A 166 5.03 5.50 22.60
CA TRP A 166 3.90 6.27 22.09
C TRP A 166 3.72 7.57 22.89
N ALA A 167 3.20 8.60 22.26
CA ALA A 167 2.82 9.81 22.98
C ALA A 167 1.68 9.53 23.98
N ASP A 168 1.59 10.35 25.02
CA ASP A 168 0.61 10.17 26.08
C ASP A 168 -0.83 10.14 25.57
N GLY A 169 -1.64 9.30 26.20
CA GLY A 169 -3.06 9.13 25.91
C GLY A 169 -3.36 8.21 24.73
N ALA A 170 -2.36 7.54 24.13
CA ALA A 170 -2.56 6.55 23.09
C ALA A 170 -3.34 5.34 23.63
N THR A 171 -4.43 4.96 22.96
CA THR A 171 -5.22 3.76 23.27
C THR A 171 -5.43 2.97 21.99
N PHE A 172 -4.98 1.72 21.98
CA PHE A 172 -5.04 0.89 20.80
C PHE A 172 -6.04 -0.24 20.96
N THR A 173 -6.74 -0.54 19.87
CA THR A 173 -7.74 -1.59 19.82
C THR A 173 -7.49 -2.52 18.62
N ASP A 174 -8.42 -3.43 18.38
CA ASP A 174 -8.42 -4.32 17.22
C ASP A 174 -8.44 -3.60 15.86
N HIS A 175 -8.98 -2.37 15.80
CA HIS A 175 -8.81 -1.50 14.63
C HIS A 175 -7.44 -0.87 14.65
N SER A 176 -6.49 -1.49 13.98
CA SER A 176 -5.10 -1.07 14.08
C SER A 176 -4.62 -0.17 12.95
N TYR A 177 -5.22 -0.19 11.76
CA TYR A 177 -4.80 0.60 10.59
C TYR A 177 -3.33 1.04 10.65
N ARG A 178 -2.46 0.05 10.84
CA ARG A 178 -1.04 0.25 11.15
C ARG A 178 -0.26 0.72 9.94
N GLY A 179 0.73 1.58 10.18
CA GLY A 179 1.76 1.92 9.22
C GLY A 179 3.14 1.63 9.80
N ILE A 180 4.07 1.18 8.96
CA ILE A 180 5.46 1.00 9.30
C ILE A 180 6.34 1.32 8.09
N ALA A 181 7.45 2.02 8.33
CA ALA A 181 8.48 2.26 7.33
C ALA A 181 9.87 2.10 7.94
N ALA A 182 10.82 1.66 7.11
CA ALA A 182 12.22 1.56 7.44
C ALA A 182 13.05 2.40 6.47
N ASP A 183 13.96 3.21 6.98
CA ASP A 183 15.13 3.63 6.24
C ASP A 183 16.19 2.55 6.41
N ALA A 184 16.22 1.63 5.44
CA ALA A 184 17.05 0.43 5.53
C ALA A 184 18.55 0.74 5.61
N ALA A 185 19.01 1.78 4.93
CA ALA A 185 20.41 2.20 4.90
C ALA A 185 20.86 2.84 6.21
N ARG A 186 19.96 3.58 6.85
CA ARG A 186 20.24 4.28 8.12
C ARG A 186 19.95 3.43 9.34
N GLY A 187 19.19 2.34 9.22
CA GLY A 187 18.76 1.56 10.36
C GLY A 187 17.72 2.27 11.24
N GLU A 188 16.90 3.13 10.66
CA GLU A 188 15.86 3.91 11.32
C GLU A 188 14.46 3.37 11.01
N LEU A 189 13.53 3.44 11.97
CA LEU A 189 12.15 2.96 11.85
C LEU A 189 11.14 4.04 12.22
N LEU A 190 10.01 4.04 11.54
CA LEU A 190 8.81 4.78 11.89
C LEU A 190 7.64 3.82 12.00
N ALA A 191 7.02 3.76 13.17
CA ALA A 191 5.81 2.98 13.42
C ALA A 191 4.62 3.91 13.67
N LEU A 192 3.47 3.58 13.08
CA LEU A 192 2.20 4.30 13.28
C LEU A 192 1.11 3.32 13.69
N ASN A 193 0.20 3.76 14.55
CA ASN A 193 -1.05 3.07 14.81
C ASN A 193 -2.17 4.09 15.13
N ILE A 194 -3.40 3.75 14.81
CA ILE A 194 -4.56 4.60 15.06
C ILE A 194 -5.10 4.38 16.47
N ASP A 195 -5.41 5.47 17.17
CA ASP A 195 -6.36 5.44 18.29
C ASP A 195 -7.79 5.45 17.72
N ALA A 196 -8.45 4.32 17.75
CA ALA A 196 -9.77 4.17 17.17
C ALA A 196 -10.84 5.07 17.83
N ARG A 197 -10.62 5.52 19.08
CA ARG A 197 -11.51 6.39 19.83
C ARG A 197 -11.47 7.83 19.31
N THR A 198 -10.29 8.35 19.03
CA THR A 198 -10.08 9.74 18.58
C THR A 198 -9.89 9.87 17.08
N GLY A 199 -9.55 8.77 16.38
CA GLY A 199 -9.17 8.79 14.98
C GLY A 199 -7.77 9.35 14.70
N ASN A 200 -7.02 9.72 15.75
CA ASN A 200 -5.66 10.22 15.61
C ASN A 200 -4.69 9.07 15.38
N TYR A 201 -3.68 9.29 14.56
CA TYR A 201 -2.54 8.39 14.47
C TYR A 201 -1.50 8.78 15.50
N PHE A 202 -1.04 7.81 16.26
CA PHE A 202 0.14 7.93 17.10
C PHE A 202 1.33 7.33 16.36
N TRP A 203 2.47 7.96 16.46
CA TRP A 203 3.71 7.50 15.84
C TRP A 203 4.87 7.46 16.83
N GLY A 204 5.77 6.52 16.61
CA GLY A 204 7.06 6.41 17.29
C GLY A 204 8.18 6.28 16.28
N PHE A 205 9.23 7.06 16.44
CA PHE A 205 10.45 7.04 15.64
C PHE A 205 11.60 6.40 16.41
N ARG A 206 12.20 5.39 15.82
CA ARG A 206 13.37 4.68 16.35
C ARG A 206 14.59 5.06 15.51
N ASN A 207 15.60 5.65 16.16
CA ASN A 207 16.81 6.11 15.52
C ASN A 207 17.82 4.96 15.21
N ASP A 208 18.91 5.31 14.56
CA ASP A 208 20.01 4.41 14.18
C ASP A 208 20.72 3.72 15.37
N SER A 209 20.75 4.36 16.54
CA SER A 209 21.26 3.76 17.79
C SER A 209 20.27 2.77 18.43
N GLY A 210 19.09 2.61 17.83
CA GLY A 210 18.08 1.66 18.30
C GLY A 210 17.18 2.16 19.42
N GLN A 211 17.15 3.46 19.67
CA GLN A 211 16.32 4.08 20.70
C GLN A 211 15.06 4.67 20.08
N TRP A 212 13.91 4.52 20.73
CA TRP A 212 12.71 5.27 20.44
C TRP A 212 12.92 6.71 20.92
N SER A 213 13.42 7.55 20.01
CA SER A 213 13.91 8.88 20.34
C SER A 213 12.86 9.98 20.22
N ARG A 214 11.80 9.73 19.48
CA ARG A 214 10.67 10.64 19.33
C ARG A 214 9.36 9.92 19.16
N GLN A 215 8.29 10.57 19.58
CA GLN A 215 6.90 10.16 19.42
C GLN A 215 6.00 11.38 19.23
N GLY A 216 4.83 11.16 18.68
CA GLY A 216 3.85 12.22 18.50
C GLY A 216 2.54 11.69 17.90
N ARG A 217 1.75 12.62 17.38
CA ARG A 217 0.45 12.29 16.77
C ARG A 217 0.22 13.05 15.47
N ILE A 218 -0.60 12.47 14.60
CA ILE A 218 -1.15 13.10 13.41
C ILE A 218 -2.66 13.15 13.58
N ALA A 219 -3.25 14.33 13.46
CA ALA A 219 -4.70 14.54 13.45
C ALA A 219 -5.13 14.95 12.06
N PHE A 220 -5.94 14.11 11.39
CA PHE A 220 -6.61 14.47 10.14
C PHE A 220 -7.90 15.22 10.44
N SER A 221 -8.44 15.95 9.45
CA SER A 221 -9.70 16.71 9.62
C SER A 221 -10.92 15.82 9.84
N ILE A 222 -10.84 14.55 9.43
CA ILE A 222 -11.78 13.47 9.70
C ILE A 222 -10.98 12.22 10.04
N ARG A 223 -11.63 11.19 10.61
CA ARG A 223 -10.98 9.89 10.78
C ARG A 223 -10.45 9.40 9.43
N ALA A 224 -9.18 8.98 9.41
CA ALA A 224 -8.52 8.40 8.23
C ALA A 224 -8.05 6.98 8.52
N CYS A 225 -7.84 6.18 7.47
CA CYS A 225 -7.40 4.79 7.57
C CYS A 225 -6.37 4.43 6.50
N TYR A 226 -5.86 3.20 6.55
CA TYR A 226 -4.93 2.58 5.60
C TYR A 226 -3.70 3.41 5.27
N PRO A 227 -2.92 3.87 6.28
CA PRO A 227 -1.78 4.75 6.02
C PRO A 227 -0.70 4.00 5.23
N GLN A 228 -0.30 4.58 4.09
CA GLN A 228 0.98 4.27 3.48
C GLN A 228 2.02 5.19 4.12
N VAL A 229 3.12 4.60 4.54
CA VAL A 229 4.19 5.30 5.26
C VAL A 229 5.51 5.10 4.53
N ALA A 230 6.27 6.16 4.37
CA ALA A 230 7.63 6.09 3.85
C ALA A 230 8.58 6.90 4.72
N LEU A 231 9.78 6.38 4.89
CA LEU A 231 10.87 7.00 5.65
C LEU A 231 12.15 6.91 4.82
N LYS A 232 12.79 8.05 4.57
CA LYS A 232 14.06 8.11 3.86
C LYS A 232 14.83 9.36 4.27
N ASP A 233 16.09 9.18 4.66
CA ASP A 233 16.95 10.27 5.12
C ASP A 233 16.29 11.16 6.18
N ARG A 234 15.51 10.52 7.08
CA ARG A 234 14.67 11.13 8.14
C ARG A 234 13.46 11.90 7.63
N ALA A 235 13.31 12.15 6.34
CA ALA A 235 12.06 12.63 5.81
C ALA A 235 11.00 11.53 5.94
N ALA A 236 9.88 11.85 6.60
CA ALA A 236 8.78 10.91 6.81
C ALA A 236 7.51 11.43 6.15
N HIS A 237 6.80 10.53 5.47
CA HIS A 237 5.62 10.85 4.68
C HIS A 237 4.50 9.86 4.99
N VAL A 238 3.26 10.36 5.05
CA VAL A 238 2.06 9.54 5.28
C VAL A 238 0.98 9.94 4.28
N LEU A 239 0.42 8.94 3.60
CA LEU A 239 -0.74 9.04 2.73
C LEU A 239 -1.87 8.22 3.33
N ALA A 240 -3.03 8.81 3.60
CA ALA A 240 -4.16 8.14 4.22
C ALA A 240 -5.48 8.54 3.58
N ILE A 241 -6.50 7.68 3.69
CA ILE A 241 -7.83 7.91 3.12
C ILE A 241 -8.85 8.16 4.22
N GLY A 242 -9.75 9.12 4.03
CA GLY A 242 -10.85 9.37 4.96
C GLY A 242 -11.77 8.15 5.09
N ASP A 243 -12.16 7.82 6.32
CA ASP A 243 -12.95 6.66 6.68
C ASP A 243 -14.03 7.07 7.69
N ILE A 244 -15.16 7.56 7.19
CA ILE A 244 -16.29 8.01 7.98
C ILE A 244 -17.60 7.38 7.50
N VAL A 245 -18.58 7.32 8.39
CA VAL A 245 -19.95 6.97 7.98
C VAL A 245 -20.47 8.01 7.01
N GLU A 246 -21.22 7.59 5.99
CA GLU A 246 -21.84 8.48 5.00
C GLU A 246 -22.49 9.70 5.67
N PRO A 247 -21.94 10.90 5.48
CA PRO A 247 -22.47 12.10 6.13
C PRO A 247 -23.77 12.62 5.48
N ASN A 248 -24.01 12.29 4.22
CA ASN A 248 -25.22 12.68 3.52
C ASN A 248 -26.37 11.73 3.86
N GLU A 249 -27.34 12.21 4.66
CA GLU A 249 -28.46 11.39 5.14
C GLU A 249 -29.32 10.84 4.02
N GLN A 250 -29.55 11.60 2.94
CA GLN A 250 -30.37 11.15 1.81
C GLN A 250 -29.71 9.99 1.08
N TRP A 251 -28.40 10.06 0.87
CA TRP A 251 -27.64 8.99 0.23
C TRP A 251 -27.58 7.75 1.12
N ARG A 252 -27.37 7.93 2.43
CA ARG A 252 -27.34 6.86 3.41
C ARG A 252 -28.65 6.15 3.51
N GLN A 253 -29.76 6.89 3.64
CA GLN A 253 -31.11 6.33 3.71
C GLN A 253 -31.44 5.56 2.43
N TYR A 254 -31.21 6.15 1.26
CA TYR A 254 -31.48 5.50 -0.02
C TYR A 254 -30.68 4.19 -0.18
N LYS A 255 -29.38 4.19 0.14
CA LYS A 255 -28.55 2.97 0.13
C LYS A 255 -29.12 1.91 1.05
N TYR A 256 -29.50 2.29 2.29
CA TYR A 256 -30.10 1.36 3.23
C TYR A 256 -31.44 0.79 2.75
N GLU A 257 -32.33 1.62 2.22
CA GLU A 257 -33.62 1.18 1.64
C GLU A 257 -33.43 0.13 0.54
N LYS A 258 -32.42 0.27 -0.29
CA LYS A 258 -32.13 -0.62 -1.41
C LYS A 258 -31.32 -1.86 -1.03
N THR A 259 -30.38 -1.74 -0.11
CA THR A 259 -29.40 -2.81 0.18
C THR A 259 -29.63 -3.50 1.53
N LYS A 260 -30.37 -2.88 2.46
CA LYS A 260 -30.56 -3.28 3.85
C LYS A 260 -29.26 -3.44 4.64
N ARG A 261 -28.17 -2.81 4.16
CA ARG A 261 -26.86 -2.83 4.82
C ARG A 261 -26.75 -1.65 5.77
N ASN A 262 -26.48 -1.93 7.06
CA ASN A 262 -26.25 -0.90 8.10
C ASN A 262 -24.82 -0.34 8.06
N TRP A 263 -23.87 -1.10 7.54
CA TRP A 263 -22.49 -0.66 7.41
C TRP A 263 -22.37 0.25 6.18
N ASP A 264 -22.01 1.52 6.39
CA ASP A 264 -22.00 2.54 5.36
C ASP A 264 -20.86 3.53 5.53
N TYR A 265 -19.63 3.00 5.58
CA TYR A 265 -18.43 3.81 5.55
C TYR A 265 -18.07 4.23 4.13
N VAL A 266 -17.59 5.46 4.00
CA VAL A 266 -17.21 6.07 2.71
C VAL A 266 -15.76 6.54 2.75
N PHE A 267 -15.10 6.42 1.58
CA PHE A 267 -13.69 6.72 1.36
C PHE A 267 -13.59 7.69 0.19
N ARG A 268 -13.63 9.01 0.47
CA ARG A 268 -13.77 10.04 -0.56
C ARG A 268 -12.72 11.13 -0.52
N ARG A 269 -11.95 11.23 0.57
CA ARG A 269 -11.00 12.30 0.81
C ARG A 269 -9.61 11.72 1.06
N LEU A 270 -8.65 12.09 0.22
CA LEU A 270 -7.27 11.63 0.30
C LEU A 270 -6.42 12.67 1.02
N PHE A 271 -5.70 12.25 2.05
CA PHE A 271 -4.87 13.12 2.88
C PHE A 271 -3.40 12.74 2.78
N TYR A 272 -2.56 13.74 2.85
CA TYR A 272 -1.12 13.61 2.89
C TYR A 272 -0.53 14.51 3.96
N THR A 273 0.47 14.01 4.68
CA THR A 273 1.30 14.81 5.58
C THR A 273 2.75 14.34 5.54
N TRP A 274 3.64 15.19 5.98
CA TRP A 274 5.06 14.91 5.95
C TRP A 274 5.83 15.70 6.98
N THR A 275 7.08 15.31 7.24
CA THR A 275 8.10 16.10 7.93
C THR A 275 9.44 15.95 7.22
N PRO A 276 10.23 17.01 7.10
CA PRO A 276 11.56 16.91 6.46
C PRO A 276 12.58 16.16 7.32
N ASP A 277 12.38 16.10 8.65
CA ASP A 277 13.25 15.41 9.58
C ASP A 277 12.46 14.98 10.83
N ILE A 278 12.03 13.73 10.87
CA ILE A 278 11.25 13.17 11.99
C ILE A 278 12.04 13.14 13.30
N ALA A 279 13.38 13.15 13.24
CA ALA A 279 14.22 13.23 14.43
C ALA A 279 14.21 14.62 15.09
N ARG A 280 13.69 15.66 14.41
CA ARG A 280 13.72 17.05 14.88
C ARG A 280 12.38 17.77 14.87
N ALA A 281 11.49 17.40 13.94
CA ALA A 281 10.22 18.06 13.72
C ALA A 281 9.06 17.07 13.69
N ASP A 282 7.88 17.51 14.10
CA ASP A 282 6.63 16.76 13.95
C ASP A 282 6.13 16.82 12.52
N PHE A 283 5.14 16.00 12.20
CA PHE A 283 4.45 16.07 10.93
C PHE A 283 3.76 17.43 10.77
N ALA A 284 3.83 17.99 9.57
CA ALA A 284 3.07 19.17 9.17
C ALA A 284 1.56 18.90 9.23
N GLY A 285 0.75 19.94 9.28
CA GLY A 285 -0.70 19.80 9.17
C GLY A 285 -1.09 19.04 7.88
N PRO A 286 -2.03 18.08 7.95
CA PRO A 286 -2.41 17.29 6.78
C PRO A 286 -2.99 18.15 5.65
N LEU A 287 -2.52 17.90 4.44
CA LEU A 287 -3.05 18.43 3.19
C LEU A 287 -4.13 17.48 2.66
N GLU A 288 -5.32 17.98 2.33
CA GLU A 288 -6.27 17.25 1.51
C GLU A 288 -5.76 17.25 0.06
N LEU A 289 -5.31 16.07 -0.38
CA LEU A 289 -4.69 15.90 -1.69
C LEU A 289 -5.72 15.86 -2.81
N ASP A 290 -6.79 15.08 -2.63
CA ASP A 290 -7.87 14.91 -3.61
C ASP A 290 -9.19 14.56 -2.91
N THR A 291 -10.33 14.81 -3.59
CA THR A 291 -11.65 14.48 -3.08
C THR A 291 -12.64 14.15 -4.20
N VAL A 292 -13.61 13.28 -3.88
CA VAL A 292 -14.76 12.92 -4.72
C VAL A 292 -16.08 13.02 -3.93
N GLU A 293 -16.12 13.92 -2.96
CA GLU A 293 -17.33 14.15 -2.14
C GLU A 293 -18.52 14.60 -2.98
N ALA A 294 -18.29 15.49 -3.96
CA ALA A 294 -19.35 16.11 -4.74
C ALA A 294 -20.22 15.10 -5.51
N THR A 295 -19.64 13.98 -5.91
CA THR A 295 -20.29 12.94 -6.74
C THR A 295 -20.50 11.62 -6.00
N ALA A 296 -20.33 11.61 -4.67
CA ALA A 296 -20.37 10.38 -3.87
C ALA A 296 -19.43 9.29 -4.43
N GLY A 297 -18.25 9.69 -4.89
CA GLY A 297 -17.26 8.79 -5.48
C GLY A 297 -16.52 7.91 -4.48
N HIS A 298 -15.39 7.34 -4.91
CA HIS A 298 -14.52 6.53 -4.05
C HIS A 298 -13.05 6.77 -4.40
N ILE A 299 -12.21 6.87 -3.39
CA ILE A 299 -10.74 6.90 -3.54
C ILE A 299 -10.16 5.72 -2.78
N SER A 300 -9.17 5.05 -3.39
CA SER A 300 -8.30 4.07 -2.70
C SER A 300 -6.86 4.57 -2.78
N ASN A 301 -6.25 4.87 -1.65
CA ASN A 301 -4.84 5.16 -1.59
C ASN A 301 -4.06 3.85 -1.80
N LEU A 302 -3.09 3.83 -2.70
CA LEU A 302 -2.44 2.59 -3.15
C LEU A 302 -1.00 2.48 -2.68
N ASP A 303 -0.17 3.48 -2.97
CA ASP A 303 1.26 3.41 -2.65
C ASP A 303 1.91 4.78 -2.48
N LEU A 304 3.07 4.79 -1.82
CA LEU A 304 3.89 5.95 -1.51
C LEU A 304 5.37 5.57 -1.61
N TRP A 305 6.12 6.30 -2.43
CA TRP A 305 7.56 6.11 -2.59
C TRP A 305 8.29 7.46 -2.58
N ILE A 306 9.52 7.52 -2.04
CA ILE A 306 10.35 8.73 -1.96
C ILE A 306 11.53 8.58 -2.91
N ASP A 307 11.71 9.54 -3.81
CA ASP A 307 12.82 9.56 -4.74
C ASP A 307 14.15 10.00 -4.08
N ARG A 308 15.23 10.04 -4.87
CA ARG A 308 16.56 10.46 -4.39
C ARG A 308 16.63 11.95 -4.06
N ARG A 309 15.66 12.77 -4.48
CA ARG A 309 15.59 14.22 -4.22
C ARG A 309 14.67 14.54 -3.03
N GLY A 310 14.10 13.51 -2.38
CA GLY A 310 13.16 13.65 -1.29
C GLY A 310 11.75 14.03 -1.70
N SER A 311 11.40 13.91 -3.00
CA SER A 311 10.02 14.08 -3.44
C SER A 311 9.23 12.80 -3.20
N ALA A 312 8.00 12.94 -2.72
CA ALA A 312 7.07 11.82 -2.53
C ALA A 312 6.25 11.60 -3.80
N HIS A 313 6.27 10.36 -4.28
CA HIS A 313 5.46 9.87 -5.38
C HIS A 313 4.28 9.12 -4.80
N LEU A 314 3.07 9.50 -5.19
CA LEU A 314 1.80 9.02 -4.63
C LEU A 314 0.99 8.34 -5.72
N LEU A 315 0.38 7.21 -5.38
CA LEU A 315 -0.44 6.42 -6.28
C LEU A 315 -1.79 6.16 -5.63
N TYR A 316 -2.88 6.40 -6.34
CA TYR A 316 -4.23 6.16 -5.85
C TYR A 316 -5.22 5.88 -6.99
N LEU A 317 -6.29 5.15 -6.69
CA LEU A 317 -7.45 5.03 -7.58
C LEU A 317 -8.48 6.06 -7.19
N LYS A 318 -9.12 6.62 -8.22
CA LYS A 318 -10.22 7.56 -8.11
C LYS A 318 -11.38 7.09 -8.96
N ARG A 319 -12.54 6.91 -8.35
CA ARG A 319 -13.77 6.56 -9.04
C ARG A 319 -14.77 7.70 -8.91
N SER A 320 -15.28 8.17 -10.03
CA SER A 320 -16.15 9.36 -10.10
C SER A 320 -17.40 9.22 -9.23
N VAL A 321 -18.13 8.11 -9.35
CA VAL A 321 -19.29 7.75 -8.52
C VAL A 321 -19.10 6.35 -7.98
N ALA A 322 -19.35 6.13 -6.69
CA ALA A 322 -19.03 4.85 -6.03
C ALA A 322 -19.82 3.66 -6.59
N SER A 323 -21.05 3.87 -7.06
CA SER A 323 -21.91 2.80 -7.58
C SER A 323 -22.97 3.31 -8.55
N ALA A 324 -23.46 2.41 -9.44
CA ALA A 324 -24.61 2.71 -10.30
C ALA A 324 -25.86 3.07 -9.50
N LEU A 325 -26.04 2.46 -8.32
CA LEU A 325 -27.16 2.78 -7.44
C LEU A 325 -27.23 4.28 -7.07
N LEU A 326 -26.10 4.88 -6.74
CA LEU A 326 -26.03 6.32 -6.42
C LEU A 326 -26.09 7.16 -7.68
N ARG A 327 -25.38 6.76 -8.74
CA ARG A 327 -25.35 7.46 -10.03
C ARG A 327 -26.77 7.61 -10.57
N ASP A 328 -27.50 6.53 -10.74
CA ASP A 328 -28.83 6.52 -11.37
C ASP A 328 -29.86 7.40 -10.62
N ARG A 329 -29.69 7.61 -9.32
CA ARG A 329 -30.60 8.40 -8.50
C ARG A 329 -30.20 9.86 -8.33
N PHE A 330 -28.91 10.12 -8.11
CA PHE A 330 -28.43 11.43 -7.67
C PHE A 330 -27.48 12.12 -8.66
N PHE A 331 -26.91 11.35 -9.59
CA PHE A 331 -25.90 11.83 -10.54
C PHE A 331 -26.09 11.23 -11.93
N PRO A 332 -27.31 11.32 -12.54
CA PRO A 332 -27.63 10.58 -13.76
C PRO A 332 -26.72 10.92 -14.95
N ASP A 333 -26.16 12.13 -14.96
CA ASP A 333 -25.31 12.63 -16.04
C ASP A 333 -23.80 12.33 -15.79
N GLU A 334 -23.44 11.79 -14.61
CA GLU A 334 -22.06 11.51 -14.26
C GLU A 334 -21.67 10.07 -14.69
N PRO A 335 -20.72 9.90 -15.62
CA PRO A 335 -20.25 8.58 -15.99
C PRO A 335 -19.46 7.94 -14.84
N ILE A 336 -19.60 6.63 -14.65
CA ILE A 336 -18.78 5.86 -13.72
C ILE A 336 -17.43 5.56 -14.36
N VAL A 337 -16.43 6.35 -14.04
CA VAL A 337 -15.05 6.19 -14.51
C VAL A 337 -14.13 5.91 -13.33
N THR A 338 -13.24 4.95 -13.50
CA THR A 338 -12.14 4.66 -12.57
C THR A 338 -10.83 5.08 -13.21
N SER A 339 -10.04 5.87 -12.51
CA SER A 339 -8.73 6.33 -12.95
C SER A 339 -7.63 5.93 -11.97
N LEU A 340 -6.47 5.57 -12.51
CA LEU A 340 -5.22 5.38 -11.77
C LEU A 340 -4.46 6.70 -11.80
N GLU A 341 -4.41 7.34 -10.65
CA GLU A 341 -3.84 8.68 -10.48
C GLU A 341 -2.44 8.60 -9.89
N TYR A 342 -1.58 9.46 -10.38
CA TYR A 342 -0.21 9.65 -9.90
C TYR A 342 0.03 11.12 -9.59
N ALA A 343 0.53 11.39 -8.39
CA ALA A 343 0.92 12.72 -7.96
C ALA A 343 2.34 12.75 -7.42
N VAL A 344 3.00 13.88 -7.56
CA VAL A 344 4.31 14.14 -6.96
C VAL A 344 4.19 15.32 -6.00
N VAL A 345 4.66 15.11 -4.77
CA VAL A 345 4.73 16.14 -3.74
C VAL A 345 6.19 16.43 -3.42
N SER A 346 6.57 17.69 -3.49
CA SER A 346 7.90 18.14 -3.10
C SER A 346 7.77 19.24 -2.04
N LYS A 347 8.49 19.10 -0.93
CA LYS A 347 8.45 20.07 0.20
C LYS A 347 7.02 20.41 0.65
N GLY A 348 6.15 19.40 0.70
CA GLY A 348 4.75 19.54 1.12
C GLY A 348 3.80 20.15 0.08
N GLN A 349 4.26 20.43 -1.13
CA GLN A 349 3.45 20.99 -2.22
C GLN A 349 3.31 20.00 -3.37
N VAL A 350 2.10 19.88 -3.92
CA VAL A 350 1.85 19.09 -5.12
C VAL A 350 2.48 19.80 -6.32
N VAL A 351 3.49 19.16 -6.91
CA VAL A 351 4.22 19.74 -8.06
C VAL A 351 3.82 19.10 -9.40
N SER A 352 3.17 17.95 -9.38
CA SER A 352 2.69 17.28 -10.59
C SER A 352 1.51 16.36 -10.27
N ARG A 353 0.58 16.24 -11.21
CA ARG A 353 -0.50 15.23 -11.23
C ARG A 353 -0.67 14.70 -12.63
N ARG A 354 -0.91 13.39 -12.76
CA ARG A 354 -1.21 12.73 -14.04
C ARG A 354 -2.17 11.57 -13.80
N THR A 355 -3.15 11.44 -14.68
CA THR A 355 -3.91 10.20 -14.84
C THR A 355 -3.06 9.26 -15.69
N LEU A 356 -2.70 8.09 -15.14
CA LEU A 356 -1.90 7.08 -15.85
C LEU A 356 -2.75 6.23 -16.77
N LEU A 357 -3.95 5.88 -16.32
CA LEU A 357 -4.93 5.10 -17.04
C LEU A 357 -6.33 5.42 -16.50
N ASN A 358 -7.34 5.41 -17.37
CA ASN A 358 -8.74 5.48 -16.97
C ASN A 358 -9.57 4.49 -17.78
N GLY A 359 -10.68 4.04 -17.21
CA GLY A 359 -11.63 3.15 -17.85
C GLY A 359 -12.99 3.22 -17.15
N GLY A 360 -14.01 2.79 -17.86
CA GLY A 360 -15.41 2.84 -17.44
C GLY A 360 -16.30 3.47 -18.50
N GLU A 361 -17.43 4.03 -18.08
CA GLU A 361 -18.44 4.60 -18.98
C GLU A 361 -17.86 5.77 -19.79
N GLY A 362 -17.81 5.63 -21.11
CA GLY A 362 -17.25 6.64 -22.02
C GLY A 362 -15.73 6.81 -22.01
N ALA A 363 -15.00 6.09 -21.15
CA ALA A 363 -13.54 6.22 -21.00
C ALA A 363 -12.75 4.98 -21.47
N GLY A 364 -13.44 3.93 -21.92
CA GLY A 364 -12.83 2.68 -22.36
C GLY A 364 -13.19 1.50 -21.46
N SER A 365 -13.03 0.28 -22.01
CA SER A 365 -13.45 -0.96 -21.36
C SER A 365 -12.39 -1.57 -20.42
N GLU A 366 -11.18 -1.06 -20.43
CA GLU A 366 -10.05 -1.50 -19.61
C GLU A 366 -9.96 -0.64 -18.35
N ILE A 367 -10.31 -1.22 -17.20
CA ILE A 367 -10.46 -0.49 -15.94
C ILE A 367 -9.25 -0.79 -15.05
N PRO A 368 -8.51 0.24 -14.58
CA PRO A 368 -7.40 0.03 -13.64
C PRO A 368 -7.91 -0.42 -12.27
N GLY A 369 -7.14 -1.31 -11.63
CA GLY A 369 -7.37 -1.79 -10.28
C GLY A 369 -6.21 -1.46 -9.34
N PHE A 370 -6.04 -2.27 -8.29
CA PHE A 370 -4.97 -2.10 -7.31
C PHE A 370 -3.59 -2.06 -7.97
N ALA A 371 -2.74 -1.17 -7.46
CA ALA A 371 -1.42 -0.92 -8.04
C ALA A 371 -0.36 -0.69 -6.96
N ARG A 372 0.92 -0.96 -7.32
CA ARG A 372 2.08 -0.72 -6.47
C ARG A 372 3.23 -0.15 -7.29
N PHE A 373 4.04 0.69 -6.67
CA PHE A 373 5.32 1.11 -7.23
C PHE A 373 6.34 -0.01 -7.20
N HIS A 374 7.20 0.00 -8.19
CA HIS A 374 8.44 -0.76 -8.23
C HIS A 374 9.57 0.17 -8.69
N ALA A 375 10.52 0.45 -7.80
CA ALA A 375 11.69 1.26 -8.11
C ALA A 375 12.91 0.36 -8.30
N THR A 376 13.72 0.67 -9.29
CA THR A 376 14.99 -0.03 -9.56
C THR A 376 16.17 0.79 -9.05
N ASP A 377 17.32 0.13 -8.82
CA ASP A 377 18.53 0.78 -8.29
C ASP A 377 19.09 1.85 -9.23
N ASP A 378 18.86 1.73 -10.55
CA ASP A 378 19.22 2.73 -11.55
C ASP A 378 18.28 3.95 -11.59
N GLY A 379 17.25 3.96 -10.72
CA GLY A 379 16.33 5.10 -10.54
C GLY A 379 15.14 5.12 -11.48
N ARG A 380 14.85 4.02 -12.17
CA ARG A 380 13.58 3.88 -12.89
C ARG A 380 12.46 3.59 -11.89
N LEU A 381 11.28 4.13 -12.17
CA LEU A 381 10.06 3.88 -11.41
C LEU A 381 8.99 3.29 -12.32
N PHE A 382 8.43 2.18 -11.86
CA PHE A 382 7.36 1.46 -12.53
C PHE A 382 6.12 1.42 -11.65
N VAL A 383 4.96 1.23 -12.28
CA VAL A 383 3.71 0.88 -11.62
C VAL A 383 3.29 -0.49 -12.12
N VAL A 384 3.13 -1.44 -11.20
CA VAL A 384 2.49 -2.74 -11.47
C VAL A 384 1.05 -2.62 -10.99
N PHE A 385 0.09 -2.94 -11.85
CA PHE A 385 -1.33 -2.78 -11.55
C PHE A 385 -2.20 -3.87 -12.17
N LEU A 386 -3.33 -4.14 -11.52
CA LEU A 386 -4.40 -4.95 -12.09
C LEU A 386 -5.16 -4.15 -13.15
N CYS A 387 -5.42 -4.75 -14.31
CA CYS A 387 -6.35 -4.26 -15.29
C CYS A 387 -7.49 -5.27 -15.46
N HIS A 388 -8.73 -4.82 -15.41
CA HIS A 388 -9.90 -5.67 -15.55
C HIS A 388 -10.95 -5.01 -16.45
N GLY A 389 -11.97 -5.78 -16.86
CA GLY A 389 -13.02 -5.29 -17.74
C GLY A 389 -13.21 -6.16 -18.97
N THR A 390 -13.14 -5.56 -20.16
CA THR A 390 -13.24 -6.29 -21.43
C THR A 390 -12.20 -5.82 -22.43
N THR A 391 -11.71 -6.74 -23.27
CA THR A 391 -10.83 -6.40 -24.39
C THR A 391 -11.62 -5.65 -25.49
N ALA A 392 -10.92 -5.15 -26.49
CA ALA A 392 -11.53 -4.51 -27.65
C ALA A 392 -12.49 -5.45 -28.40
N GLU A 393 -12.26 -6.77 -28.34
CA GLU A 393 -13.10 -7.81 -28.92
C GLU A 393 -14.25 -8.25 -27.99
N GLY A 394 -14.45 -7.59 -26.84
CA GLY A 394 -15.52 -7.89 -25.89
C GLY A 394 -15.29 -9.11 -25.00
N LYS A 395 -14.06 -9.66 -24.94
CA LYS A 395 -13.73 -10.79 -24.05
C LYS A 395 -13.43 -10.29 -22.63
N PRO A 396 -13.77 -11.04 -21.57
CA PRO A 396 -13.39 -10.72 -20.21
C PRO A 396 -11.88 -10.51 -20.08
N LEU A 397 -11.48 -9.44 -19.37
CA LEU A 397 -10.10 -9.07 -19.09
C LEU A 397 -9.86 -9.07 -17.58
N SER A 398 -8.79 -9.74 -17.13
CA SER A 398 -8.26 -9.65 -15.77
C SER A 398 -6.80 -10.04 -15.81
N GLU A 399 -5.92 -9.06 -15.86
CA GLU A 399 -4.48 -9.28 -16.00
C GLU A 399 -3.68 -8.25 -15.19
N ASN A 400 -2.44 -8.58 -14.92
CA ASN A 400 -1.51 -7.63 -14.35
C ASN A 400 -0.69 -6.96 -15.46
N ARG A 401 -0.49 -5.65 -15.29
CA ARG A 401 0.28 -4.84 -16.23
C ARG A 401 1.38 -4.09 -15.52
N ILE A 402 2.42 -3.73 -16.26
CA ILE A 402 3.51 -2.87 -15.79
C ILE A 402 3.64 -1.67 -16.71
N LEU A 403 3.82 -0.50 -16.13
CA LEU A 403 4.06 0.77 -16.83
C LEU A 403 5.28 1.47 -16.20
N GLN A 404 6.24 1.86 -17.03
CA GLN A 404 7.31 2.75 -16.59
C GLN A 404 6.80 4.18 -16.51
N ILE A 405 7.02 4.86 -15.38
CA ILE A 405 6.63 6.26 -15.18
C ILE A 405 7.81 7.22 -15.02
N LEU A 406 8.98 6.71 -14.61
CA LEU A 406 10.24 7.46 -14.57
C LEU A 406 11.39 6.67 -15.22
N PRO A 407 12.29 7.32 -15.98
CA PRO A 407 12.07 8.65 -16.55
C PRO A 407 10.83 8.66 -17.42
N HIS A 408 10.13 9.80 -17.41
CA HIS A 408 8.92 9.94 -18.24
C HIS A 408 9.33 9.95 -19.73
N ARG A 409 8.64 9.10 -20.51
CA ARG A 409 8.78 9.05 -21.98
C ARG A 409 7.37 9.10 -22.57
N GLU A 410 7.15 9.98 -23.53
CA GLU A 410 5.88 10.02 -24.26
C GLU A 410 5.66 8.73 -25.04
N GLY A 411 4.39 8.28 -25.10
CA GLY A 411 4.01 7.08 -25.87
C GLY A 411 4.30 5.74 -25.22
N LEU A 412 4.84 5.70 -23.98
CA LEU A 412 4.95 4.44 -23.22
C LEU A 412 3.55 3.92 -22.90
N ARG A 413 3.33 2.65 -23.21
CA ARG A 413 2.08 1.94 -22.90
C ARG A 413 2.33 0.87 -21.84
N PRO A 414 1.31 0.52 -21.05
CA PRO A 414 1.39 -0.65 -20.19
C PRO A 414 1.67 -1.92 -20.97
N VAL A 415 2.47 -2.80 -20.38
CA VAL A 415 2.77 -4.13 -20.92
C VAL A 415 2.15 -5.17 -20.00
N THR A 416 1.48 -6.16 -20.59
CA THR A 416 0.91 -7.29 -19.85
C THR A 416 2.02 -8.13 -19.22
N ILE A 417 1.75 -8.63 -18.02
CA ILE A 417 2.58 -9.60 -17.33
C ILE A 417 1.83 -10.93 -17.40
N ASP A 418 2.37 -11.86 -18.16
CA ASP A 418 1.76 -13.17 -18.38
C ASP A 418 1.90 -14.03 -17.11
N LEU A 419 0.78 -14.27 -16.42
CA LEU A 419 0.65 -15.07 -15.20
C LEU A 419 -0.53 -16.03 -15.33
#